data_9e4244fc1d5d267b888a436244c81b76
#
_entry.id   9e4244fc1d5d267b888a436244c81b76
#
_cell.length_a   1.000
_cell.length_b   1.000
_cell.length_c   1.000
_cell.angle_alpha   90.00
_cell.angle_beta   90.00
_cell.angle_gamma   90.00
#
_symmetry.space_group_name_H-M   'P 1'
#
loop_
_entity.id
_entity.type
_entity.pdbx_description
1 polymer ?
#
loop_
_entity_poly.entity_id
_entity_poly.type
_entity_poly.pdbx_seq_one_letter_code
_entity_poly.pdbx_strand_id
1 'polypeptide(L)'
;HFIIVDDSIPASKLVKMEKEISNVDGVSSMLAYDMFVGSSIPDSIIPDNVIEIVKQNGRQVMLVNSIYEASTDKCNAQVEAIEDIIHKYTDNEHYGYITGEGALYKDLIKTTKVDFAVTSIISIVAVFIVIAAVFKSISIPFILILAIEVAIWINQGISTLMGTEIPFIAPTVISCIQ
;
A
#
# COMPACT_ATOMS: atom_id res chain seq x y z
N HIS A 1 -1.08 10.16 5.58
CA HIS A 1 -1.84 8.97 5.98
C HIS A 1 -2.86 9.33 7.03
N PHE A 2 -3.98 8.65 7.02
CA PHE A 2 -4.98 8.73 8.08
C PHE A 2 -5.00 7.41 8.83
N ILE A 3 -5.04 7.47 10.15
CA ILE A 3 -5.23 6.31 11.00
C ILE A 3 -6.62 6.43 11.60
N ILE A 4 -7.40 5.37 11.51
CA ILE A 4 -8.74 5.30 12.07
C ILE A 4 -8.72 4.19 13.11
N VAL A 5 -9.06 4.52 14.34
CA VAL A 5 -9.11 3.58 15.46
C VAL A 5 -10.44 3.66 16.18
N ASP A 6 -10.75 2.63 16.92
CA ASP A 6 -11.91 2.58 17.80
C ASP A 6 -11.74 3.59 18.95
N ASP A 7 -12.78 4.41 19.19
CA ASP A 7 -12.78 5.43 20.25
C ASP A 7 -12.87 4.82 21.67
N SER A 8 -13.24 3.55 21.77
CA SER A 8 -13.29 2.82 23.03
C SER A 8 -11.91 2.38 23.56
N ILE A 9 -10.85 2.51 22.75
CA ILE A 9 -9.47 2.22 23.17
C ILE A 9 -9.07 3.20 24.28
N PRO A 10 -8.56 2.72 25.43
CA PRO A 10 -8.15 3.61 26.52
C PRO A 10 -7.12 4.64 26.06
N ALA A 11 -7.31 5.91 26.44
CA ALA A 11 -6.42 7.03 26.08
C ALA A 11 -4.95 6.74 26.40
N SER A 12 -4.66 6.03 27.49
CA SER A 12 -3.29 5.62 27.84
C SER A 12 -2.64 4.66 26.85
N LYS A 13 -3.42 3.85 26.13
CA LYS A 13 -2.96 2.99 25.02
C LYS A 13 -2.76 3.82 23.76
N LEU A 14 -3.70 4.74 23.47
CA LEU A 14 -3.63 5.63 22.30
C LEU A 14 -2.38 6.51 22.36
N VAL A 15 -2.10 7.16 23.49
CA VAL A 15 -0.89 7.99 23.67
C VAL A 15 0.40 7.20 23.46
N LYS A 16 0.46 5.93 23.89
CA LYS A 16 1.62 5.06 23.64
C LYS A 16 1.75 4.71 22.18
N MET A 17 0.65 4.37 21.52
CA MET A 17 0.60 4.09 20.09
C MET A 17 1.05 5.30 19.27
N GLU A 18 0.52 6.48 19.57
CA GLU A 18 0.89 7.75 18.93
C GLU A 18 2.38 8.04 19.06
N LYS A 19 2.94 7.82 20.25
CA LYS A 19 4.38 7.99 20.48
C LYS A 19 5.23 6.99 19.69
N GLU A 20 4.81 5.73 19.59
CA GLU A 20 5.52 4.75 18.77
C GLU A 20 5.44 5.12 17.29
N ILE A 21 4.26 5.52 16.80
CA ILE A 21 4.06 5.94 15.40
C ILE A 21 4.89 7.19 15.07
N SER A 22 4.94 8.17 15.97
CA SER A 22 5.74 9.39 15.78
C SER A 22 7.25 9.11 15.66
N ASN A 23 7.73 7.97 16.15
CA ASN A 23 9.13 7.55 16.05
C ASN A 23 9.40 6.66 14.81
N VAL A 24 8.40 6.36 14.00
CA VAL A 24 8.60 5.61 12.76
C VAL A 24 9.38 6.47 11.77
N ASP A 25 10.35 5.85 11.09
CA ASP A 25 11.19 6.54 10.12
C ASP A 25 10.36 7.20 9.02
N GLY A 26 10.68 8.46 8.73
CA GLY A 26 9.99 9.26 7.73
C GLY A 26 8.66 9.90 8.19
N VAL A 27 8.22 9.72 9.42
CA VAL A 27 7.10 10.48 9.99
C VAL A 27 7.61 11.89 10.33
N SER A 28 7.04 12.90 9.67
CA SER A 28 7.41 14.30 9.90
C SER A 28 6.59 14.97 11.01
N SER A 29 5.32 14.62 11.08
CA SER A 29 4.42 15.10 12.12
C SER A 29 3.20 14.18 12.22
N MET A 30 2.63 14.16 13.40
CA MET A 30 1.38 13.47 13.69
C MET A 30 0.41 14.45 14.33
N LEU A 31 -0.85 14.40 13.95
CA LEU A 31 -1.93 15.16 14.53
C LEU A 31 -2.97 14.17 15.05
N ALA A 32 -3.08 14.08 16.36
CA ALA A 32 -4.04 13.24 17.06
C ALA A 32 -4.81 14.07 18.10
N TYR A 33 -6.00 13.63 18.45
CA TYR A 33 -6.85 14.32 19.39
C TYR A 33 -6.16 14.58 20.75
N ASP A 34 -5.52 13.55 21.27
CA ASP A 34 -4.84 13.62 22.58
C ASP A 34 -3.63 14.58 22.59
N MET A 35 -3.03 14.85 21.41
CA MET A 35 -1.95 15.83 21.27
C MET A 35 -2.45 17.28 21.40
N PHE A 36 -3.69 17.57 20.97
CA PHE A 36 -4.28 18.91 21.05
C PHE A 36 -4.89 19.19 22.43
N VAL A 37 -5.52 18.17 22.99
CA VAL A 37 -6.33 18.33 24.20
C VAL A 37 -5.52 17.99 25.44
N GLY A 38 -4.50 17.14 25.30
CA GLY A 38 -3.79 16.56 26.44
C GLY A 38 -4.69 15.57 27.20
N SER A 39 -4.11 14.50 27.69
CA SER A 39 -4.84 13.43 28.41
C SER A 39 -5.54 13.88 29.72
N SER A 40 -5.45 15.13 30.09
CA SER A 40 -5.96 15.70 31.35
C SER A 40 -7.13 16.67 31.17
N ILE A 41 -7.52 17.01 29.93
CA ILE A 41 -8.63 17.93 29.67
C ILE A 41 -9.89 17.12 29.40
N PRO A 42 -10.97 17.29 30.18
CA PRO A 42 -12.24 16.64 29.93
C PRO A 42 -12.84 17.08 28.57
N ASP A 43 -13.42 16.16 27.81
CA ASP A 43 -14.09 16.43 26.52
C ASP A 43 -15.17 17.53 26.63
N SER A 44 -15.75 17.72 27.80
CA SER A 44 -16.77 18.75 28.09
C SER A 44 -16.31 20.21 27.96
N ILE A 45 -14.99 20.45 27.85
CA ILE A 45 -14.40 21.80 27.72
C ILE A 45 -14.07 22.12 26.26
N ILE A 46 -14.09 21.10 25.38
CA ILE A 46 -13.71 21.24 23.97
C ILE A 46 -14.94 21.59 23.16
N PRO A 47 -14.84 22.54 22.22
CA PRO A 47 -15.95 22.84 21.32
C PRO A 47 -16.39 21.61 20.52
N ASP A 48 -17.70 21.35 20.47
CA ASP A 48 -18.29 20.18 19.80
C ASP A 48 -17.85 20.05 18.33
N ASN A 49 -17.66 21.16 17.65
CA ASN A 49 -17.18 21.16 16.25
C ASN A 49 -15.77 20.59 16.07
N VAL A 50 -14.92 20.61 17.11
CA VAL A 50 -13.59 20.02 17.05
C VAL A 50 -13.68 18.52 17.32
N ILE A 51 -14.51 18.14 18.28
CA ILE A 51 -14.75 16.73 18.61
C ILE A 51 -15.37 16.00 17.41
N GLU A 52 -16.37 16.58 16.75
CA GLU A 52 -17.04 16.00 15.59
C GLU A 52 -16.12 15.75 14.38
N ILE A 53 -15.04 16.53 14.22
CA ILE A 53 -14.07 16.33 13.13
C ILE A 53 -13.17 15.12 13.40
N VAL A 54 -12.80 14.89 14.64
CA VAL A 54 -11.78 13.91 15.03
C VAL A 54 -12.40 12.64 15.59
N LYS A 55 -13.55 12.76 16.27
CA LYS A 55 -14.28 11.65 16.86
C LYS A 55 -15.70 11.62 16.32
N GLN A 56 -16.05 10.59 15.55
CA GLN A 56 -17.40 10.40 15.01
C GLN A 56 -17.77 8.93 14.92
N ASN A 57 -18.99 8.61 15.32
CA ASN A 57 -19.54 7.25 15.22
C ASN A 57 -18.69 6.16 15.91
N GLY A 58 -18.11 6.46 17.09
CA GLY A 58 -17.25 5.52 17.82
C GLY A 58 -15.87 5.32 17.18
N ARG A 59 -15.43 6.27 16.36
CA ARG A 59 -14.13 6.24 15.67
C ARG A 59 -13.35 7.51 15.96
N GLN A 60 -12.05 7.33 16.12
CA GLN A 60 -11.11 8.45 16.22
C GLN A 60 -10.18 8.44 15.01
N VAL A 61 -9.98 9.62 14.42
CA VAL A 61 -9.12 9.81 13.24
C VAL A 61 -7.84 10.55 13.68
N MET A 62 -6.71 10.03 13.23
CA MET A 62 -5.40 10.66 13.41
C MET A 62 -4.77 10.91 12.05
N LEU A 63 -4.05 12.01 11.88
CA LEU A 63 -3.33 12.33 10.66
C LEU A 63 -1.83 12.15 10.87
N VAL A 64 -1.20 11.42 9.98
CA VAL A 64 0.26 11.21 9.94
C VAL A 64 0.81 11.78 8.65
N ASN A 65 1.71 12.74 8.75
CA ASN A 65 2.42 13.29 7.62
C ASN A 65 3.74 12.56 7.40
N SER A 66 3.95 12.09 6.19
CA SER A 66 5.20 11.44 5.74
C SER A 66 6.06 12.39 4.94
N ILE A 67 7.38 12.25 5.04
CA ILE A 67 8.34 12.89 4.14
C ILE A 67 8.52 12.09 2.85
N TYR A 68 8.05 10.84 2.82
CA TYR A 68 8.21 9.96 1.67
C TYR A 68 7.06 10.13 0.67
N GLU A 69 7.37 10.07 -0.62
CA GLU A 69 6.38 10.00 -1.68
C GLU A 69 5.58 8.69 -1.59
N ALA A 70 4.28 8.78 -1.82
CA ALA A 70 3.31 7.71 -1.59
C ALA A 70 3.58 6.41 -2.38
N SER A 71 4.24 6.49 -3.54
CA SER A 71 4.53 5.35 -4.41
C SER A 71 5.90 4.70 -4.17
N THR A 72 6.67 5.16 -3.17
CA THR A 72 8.03 4.68 -2.91
C THR A 72 8.07 3.46 -1.98
N ASP A 73 9.11 2.63 -2.13
CA ASP A 73 9.34 1.50 -1.21
C ASP A 73 9.55 1.94 0.24
N LYS A 74 10.10 3.15 0.45
CA LYS A 74 10.24 3.73 1.79
C LYS A 74 8.89 4.06 2.41
N CYS A 75 7.96 4.62 1.62
CA CYS A 75 6.60 4.87 2.08
C CYS A 75 5.87 3.55 2.38
N ASN A 76 6.04 2.53 1.54
CA ASN A 76 5.46 1.21 1.78
C ASN A 76 5.96 0.58 3.09
N ALA A 77 7.26 0.64 3.34
CA ALA A 77 7.86 0.15 4.59
C ALA A 77 7.38 0.94 5.82
N GLN A 78 7.22 2.27 5.68
CA GLN A 78 6.65 3.12 6.72
C GLN A 78 5.20 2.73 7.04
N VAL A 79 4.37 2.54 6.02
CA VAL A 79 2.97 2.11 6.19
C VAL A 79 2.90 0.75 6.89
N GLU A 80 3.76 -0.22 6.52
CA GLU A 80 3.83 -1.52 7.20
C GLU A 80 4.21 -1.38 8.67
N ALA A 81 5.22 -0.58 8.98
CA ALA A 81 5.62 -0.35 10.36
C ALA A 81 4.50 0.32 11.20
N ILE A 82 3.74 1.23 10.60
CA ILE A 82 2.59 1.85 11.26
C ILE A 82 1.45 0.83 11.45
N GLU A 83 1.16 -0.02 10.46
CA GLU A 83 0.17 -1.09 10.58
C GLU A 83 0.51 -2.06 11.72
N ASP A 84 1.76 -2.48 11.83
CA ASP A 84 2.22 -3.37 12.89
C ASP A 84 2.03 -2.74 14.28
N ILE A 85 2.29 -1.42 14.40
CA ILE A 85 2.04 -0.69 15.64
C ILE A 85 0.54 -0.63 15.93
N ILE A 86 -0.30 -0.33 14.95
CA ILE A 86 -1.75 -0.31 15.13
C ILE A 86 -2.23 -1.68 15.61
N HIS A 87 -1.83 -2.76 14.95
CA HIS A 87 -2.20 -4.13 15.34
C HIS A 87 -1.73 -4.52 16.74
N LYS A 88 -0.63 -3.98 17.21
CA LYS A 88 -0.12 -4.20 18.57
C LYS A 88 -1.05 -3.62 19.64
N TYR A 89 -1.75 -2.52 19.33
CA TYR A 89 -2.61 -1.81 20.26
C TYR A 89 -4.10 -2.08 20.05
N THR A 90 -4.46 -2.74 18.96
CA THR A 90 -5.81 -3.20 18.64
C THR A 90 -5.94 -4.70 18.89
N ASP A 91 -7.14 -5.18 19.13
CA ASP A 91 -7.48 -6.57 19.38
C ASP A 91 -8.77 -6.96 18.62
N ASN A 92 -9.32 -8.14 18.90
CA ASN A 92 -10.54 -8.60 18.24
C ASN A 92 -11.80 -7.76 18.59
N GLU A 93 -11.74 -6.97 19.65
CA GLU A 93 -12.84 -6.11 20.10
C GLU A 93 -12.70 -4.68 19.60
N HIS A 94 -11.45 -4.24 19.32
CA HIS A 94 -11.13 -2.89 18.90
C HIS A 94 -10.44 -2.91 17.53
N TYR A 95 -11.01 -2.22 16.57
CA TYR A 95 -10.41 -2.10 15.24
C TYR A 95 -9.45 -0.91 15.15
N GLY A 96 -8.49 -1.04 14.23
CA GLY A 96 -7.61 0.05 13.82
C GLY A 96 -7.04 -0.24 12.44
N TYR A 97 -6.98 0.76 11.59
CA TYR A 97 -6.41 0.65 10.26
C TYR A 97 -5.85 1.98 9.77
N ILE A 98 -4.85 1.89 8.90
CA ILE A 98 -4.28 3.03 8.20
C ILE A 98 -4.92 3.15 6.82
N THR A 99 -5.16 4.37 6.38
CA THR A 99 -5.70 4.70 5.06
C THR A 99 -5.04 5.96 4.51
N GLY A 100 -5.38 6.29 3.27
CA GLY A 100 -4.80 7.44 2.57
C GLY A 100 -3.92 7.01 1.43
N GLU A 101 -3.28 7.99 0.80
CA GLU A 101 -2.58 7.80 -0.46
C GLU A 101 -1.50 6.71 -0.39
N GLY A 102 -0.62 6.73 0.61
CA GLY A 102 0.46 5.74 0.74
C GLY A 102 -0.06 4.33 1.01
N ALA A 103 -1.06 4.17 1.86
CA ALA A 103 -1.67 2.86 2.12
C ALA A 103 -2.36 2.32 0.86
N LEU A 104 -3.07 3.19 0.12
CA LEU A 104 -3.71 2.84 -1.14
C LEU A 104 -2.68 2.36 -2.19
N TYR A 105 -1.58 3.11 -2.36
CA TYR A 105 -0.52 2.73 -3.29
C TYR A 105 0.15 1.41 -2.91
N LYS A 106 0.41 1.18 -1.61
CA LYS A 106 0.94 -0.09 -1.11
C LYS A 106 0.05 -1.27 -1.50
N ASP A 107 -1.25 -1.17 -1.21
CA ASP A 107 -2.21 -2.23 -1.51
C ASP A 107 -2.37 -2.44 -3.02
N LEU A 108 -2.42 -1.34 -3.78
CA LEU A 108 -2.48 -1.38 -5.23
C LEU A 108 -1.26 -2.08 -5.82
N ILE A 109 -0.05 -1.72 -5.41
CA ILE A 109 1.20 -2.35 -5.89
C ILE A 109 1.21 -3.83 -5.54
N LYS A 110 0.83 -4.20 -4.32
CA LYS A 110 0.79 -5.60 -3.87
C LYS A 110 -0.19 -6.43 -4.70
N THR A 111 -1.42 -5.95 -4.87
CA THR A 111 -2.45 -6.63 -5.65
C THR A 111 -2.04 -6.73 -7.13
N THR A 112 -1.56 -5.63 -7.69
CA THR A 112 -1.15 -5.55 -9.09
C THR A 112 0.00 -6.50 -9.42
N LYS A 113 0.99 -6.65 -8.54
CA LYS A 113 2.09 -7.62 -8.74
C LYS A 113 1.58 -9.07 -8.86
N VAL A 114 0.59 -9.45 -8.06
CA VAL A 114 -0.02 -10.80 -8.11
C VAL A 114 -0.84 -10.95 -9.38
N ASP A 115 -1.67 -9.98 -9.70
CA ASP A 115 -2.53 -10.02 -10.89
C ASP A 115 -1.71 -10.08 -12.18
N PHE A 116 -0.59 -9.35 -12.24
CA PHE A 116 0.31 -9.40 -13.39
C PHE A 116 0.95 -10.78 -13.57
N ALA A 117 1.46 -11.36 -12.50
CA ALA A 117 2.06 -12.68 -12.58
C ALA A 117 1.05 -13.72 -13.09
N VAL A 118 -0.17 -13.70 -12.54
CA VAL A 118 -1.24 -14.62 -12.94
C VAL A 118 -1.66 -14.38 -14.39
N THR A 119 -1.91 -13.13 -14.77
CA THR A 119 -2.34 -12.78 -16.14
C THR A 119 -1.27 -13.13 -17.16
N SER A 120 0.00 -12.85 -16.88
CA SER A 120 1.11 -13.21 -17.77
C SER A 120 1.20 -14.72 -17.99
N ILE A 121 1.13 -15.52 -16.92
CA ILE A 121 1.17 -16.98 -17.04
C ILE A 121 -0.01 -17.49 -17.87
N ILE A 122 -1.22 -16.99 -17.62
CA ILE A 122 -2.41 -17.39 -18.37
C ILE A 122 -2.26 -17.03 -19.87
N SER A 123 -1.78 -15.82 -20.17
CA SER A 123 -1.55 -15.35 -21.53
C SER A 123 -0.53 -16.23 -22.26
N ILE A 124 0.61 -16.52 -21.62
CA ILE A 124 1.65 -17.39 -22.20
C ILE A 124 1.08 -18.78 -22.52
N VAL A 125 0.34 -19.38 -21.60
CA VAL A 125 -0.29 -20.69 -21.79
C VAL A 125 -1.32 -20.66 -22.92
N ALA A 126 -2.16 -19.64 -22.98
CA ALA A 126 -3.17 -19.49 -24.01
C ALA A 126 -2.53 -19.35 -25.41
N VAL A 127 -1.53 -18.48 -25.55
CA VAL A 127 -0.78 -18.29 -26.81
C VAL A 127 -0.06 -19.57 -27.21
N PHE A 128 0.55 -20.27 -26.25
CA PHE A 128 1.20 -21.56 -26.51
C PHE A 128 0.23 -22.57 -27.10
N ILE A 129 -0.96 -22.73 -26.53
CA ILE A 129 -1.98 -23.67 -26.99
C ILE A 129 -2.44 -23.31 -28.42
N VAL A 130 -2.72 -22.04 -28.68
CA VAL A 130 -3.18 -21.58 -30.00
C VAL A 130 -2.11 -21.83 -31.06
N ILE A 131 -0.86 -21.45 -30.79
CA ILE A 131 0.24 -21.66 -31.75
C ILE A 131 0.50 -23.16 -31.97
N ALA A 132 0.50 -23.97 -30.92
CA ALA A 132 0.68 -25.43 -31.00
C ALA A 132 -0.42 -26.08 -31.85
N ALA A 133 -1.66 -25.65 -31.70
CA ALA A 133 -2.79 -26.15 -32.49
C ALA A 133 -2.67 -25.78 -33.97
N VAL A 134 -2.26 -24.53 -34.27
CA VAL A 134 -2.10 -24.04 -35.64
C VAL A 134 -0.95 -24.76 -36.39
N PHE A 135 0.21 -24.83 -35.73
CA PHE A 135 1.42 -25.39 -36.35
C PHE A 135 1.55 -26.92 -36.20
N LYS A 136 0.68 -27.55 -35.40
CA LYS A 136 0.72 -28.99 -35.08
C LYS A 136 2.12 -29.44 -34.61
N SER A 137 2.84 -28.57 -33.90
CA SER A 137 4.19 -28.77 -33.40
C SER A 137 4.34 -28.11 -32.05
N ILE A 138 4.98 -28.74 -31.09
CA ILE A 138 5.24 -28.19 -29.76
C ILE A 138 6.51 -27.35 -29.77
N SER A 139 7.47 -27.62 -30.65
CA SER A 139 8.75 -26.93 -30.69
C SER A 139 8.65 -25.48 -31.16
N ILE A 140 7.76 -25.20 -32.11
CA ILE A 140 7.60 -23.86 -32.69
C ILE A 140 7.05 -22.86 -31.68
N PRO A 141 5.96 -23.16 -30.91
CA PRO A 141 5.48 -22.26 -29.86
C PRO A 141 6.53 -21.96 -28.78
N PHE A 142 7.29 -22.99 -28.40
CA PHE A 142 8.32 -22.82 -27.36
C PHE A 142 9.40 -21.82 -27.79
N ILE A 143 9.90 -21.93 -29.04
CA ILE A 143 10.93 -20.99 -29.54
C ILE A 143 10.36 -19.57 -29.69
N LEU A 144 9.13 -19.44 -30.20
CA LEU A 144 8.48 -18.14 -30.36
C LEU A 144 8.24 -17.43 -29.05
N ILE A 145 7.67 -18.12 -28.09
CA ILE A 145 7.42 -17.54 -26.75
C ILE A 145 8.74 -17.17 -26.08
N LEU A 146 9.76 -18.05 -26.13
CA LEU A 146 11.07 -17.72 -25.57
C LEU A 146 11.65 -16.45 -26.20
N ALA A 147 11.55 -16.29 -27.52
CA ALA A 147 12.05 -15.10 -28.21
C ALA A 147 11.31 -13.82 -27.77
N ILE A 148 9.99 -13.90 -27.60
CA ILE A 148 9.16 -12.77 -27.14
C ILE A 148 9.52 -12.41 -25.69
N GLU A 149 9.60 -13.38 -24.79
CA GLU A 149 9.93 -13.15 -23.38
C GLU A 149 11.33 -12.54 -23.22
N VAL A 150 12.31 -13.03 -23.96
CA VAL A 150 13.68 -12.45 -23.95
C VAL A 150 13.64 -11.01 -24.44
N ALA A 151 12.89 -10.69 -25.50
CA ALA A 151 12.77 -9.32 -26.00
C ALA A 151 12.14 -8.39 -24.96
N ILE A 152 11.13 -8.83 -24.21
CA ILE A 152 10.50 -8.08 -23.12
C ILE A 152 11.48 -7.84 -21.98
N TRP A 153 12.22 -8.86 -21.56
CA TRP A 153 13.21 -8.75 -20.51
C TRP A 153 14.33 -7.78 -20.86
N ILE A 154 14.80 -7.81 -22.12
CA ILE A 154 15.78 -6.86 -22.62
C ILE A 154 15.22 -5.44 -22.57
N ASN A 155 13.99 -5.22 -23.04
CA ASN A 155 13.36 -3.91 -23.04
C ASN A 155 13.19 -3.33 -21.63
N GLN A 156 12.74 -4.14 -20.69
CA GLN A 156 12.62 -3.73 -19.28
C GLN A 156 13.99 -3.50 -18.62
N GLY A 157 14.97 -4.35 -18.92
CA GLY A 157 16.33 -4.23 -18.40
C GLY A 157 17.05 -2.97 -18.88
N ILE A 158 16.86 -2.58 -20.14
CA ILE A 158 17.44 -1.33 -20.69
C ILE A 158 16.89 -0.11 -19.98
N SER A 159 15.59 -0.05 -19.74
CA SER A 159 14.95 1.05 -19.02
C SER A 159 15.53 1.22 -17.61
N THR A 160 15.77 0.12 -16.90
CA THR A 160 16.39 0.11 -15.57
C THR A 160 17.84 0.59 -15.63
N LEU A 161 18.61 0.14 -16.63
CA LEU A 161 20.01 0.56 -16.82
C LEU A 161 20.14 2.04 -17.20
N MET A 162 19.15 2.60 -17.90
CA MET A 162 19.12 4.02 -18.25
C MET A 162 18.65 4.91 -17.09
N GLY A 163 18.30 4.35 -15.93
CA GLY A 163 17.83 5.11 -14.78
C GLY A 163 16.48 5.79 -14.99
N THR A 164 15.72 5.35 -16.00
CA THR A 164 14.36 5.87 -16.22
C THR A 164 13.42 5.19 -15.24
N GLU A 165 12.73 5.98 -14.42
CA GLU A 165 11.66 5.47 -13.57
C GLU A 165 10.50 4.99 -14.45
N ILE A 166 10.27 3.69 -14.45
CA ILE A 166 9.14 3.11 -15.16
C ILE A 166 7.94 3.19 -14.22
N PRO A 167 6.83 3.86 -14.62
CA PRO A 167 5.60 3.84 -13.85
C PRO A 167 5.18 2.40 -13.57
N PHE A 168 4.70 2.10 -12.36
CA PHE A 168 4.31 0.73 -11.96
C PHE A 168 3.26 0.09 -12.91
N ILE A 169 2.56 0.89 -13.69
CA ILE A 169 1.59 0.48 -14.72
C ILE A 169 2.27 0.01 -16.02
N ALA A 170 3.51 0.41 -16.31
CA ALA A 170 4.17 0.08 -17.57
C ALA A 170 4.32 -1.43 -17.81
N PRO A 171 4.68 -2.27 -16.83
CA PRO A 171 4.71 -3.72 -17.02
C PRO A 171 3.35 -4.30 -17.46
N THR A 172 2.24 -3.72 -16.96
CA THR A 172 0.88 -4.12 -17.36
C THR A 172 0.63 -3.85 -18.82
N VAL A 173 0.94 -2.63 -19.26
CA VAL A 173 0.70 -2.22 -20.64
C VAL A 173 1.54 -3.09 -21.59
N ILE A 174 2.78 -3.38 -21.23
CA ILE A 174 3.66 -4.24 -22.01
C ILE A 174 3.10 -5.65 -22.09
N SER A 175 2.63 -6.22 -20.98
CA SER A 175 2.03 -7.56 -20.96
C SER A 175 0.69 -7.65 -21.70
N CYS A 176 -0.07 -6.57 -21.77
CA CYS A 176 -1.34 -6.54 -22.53
C CYS A 176 -1.13 -6.45 -24.06
N ILE A 177 0.07 -6.08 -24.53
CA ILE A 177 0.39 -5.94 -25.96
C ILE A 177 0.94 -7.27 -26.54
N GLN A 178 1.23 -8.25 -25.69
CA GLN A 178 1.60 -9.61 -26.09
C GLN A 178 0.41 -10.36 -26.66
#